data_0e012412d142405c54c5cf1e36437c92
#
_entry.id   0e012412d142405c54c5cf1e36437c92
#
_cell.length_a   1.000
_cell.length_b   1.000
_cell.length_c   1.000
_cell.angle_alpha   90.00
_cell.angle_beta   90.00
_cell.angle_gamma   90.00
#
_symmetry.space_group_name_H-M   'P 1'
#
loop_
_entity.id
_entity.type
_entity.pdbx_description
1 polymer ?
#
loop_
_entity_poly.entity_id
_entity_poly.type
_entity_poly.pdbx_seq_one_letter_code
_entity_poly.pdbx_strand_id
1 'polypeptide(L)'
;NRSSDLVEAPAWDSGYKITLIIAAVVMGIAFIGEQLADQQLYRFKLNPEHQGKTMDQGLWRYSRHPNYFFEWLHWFAYPIIGLAAGQYLLWIYPVLMWLFLYYVTGIPFSEKQAIKSRGQNYLDYQQKTSMFIPRKPKK
;
A
#
# COMPACT_ATOMS: atom_id res chain seq x y z
N ASN A 1 31.44 37.02 -18.64
CA ASN A 1 31.30 36.64 -17.27
C ASN A 1 30.70 35.27 -17.10
N ARG A 2 31.29 34.51 -16.24
CA ARG A 2 31.01 33.06 -16.08
C ARG A 2 29.93 32.75 -15.10
N SER A 3 29.29 33.70 -14.48
CA SER A 3 28.27 33.41 -13.46
C SER A 3 27.06 32.66 -14.01
N SER A 4 26.76 32.88 -15.28
CA SER A 4 25.68 32.14 -15.94
C SER A 4 26.07 30.70 -16.27
N ASP A 5 27.37 30.45 -16.35
CA ASP A 5 27.88 29.11 -16.64
C ASP A 5 27.86 28.23 -15.39
N LEU A 6 27.62 28.85 -14.24
CA LEU A 6 27.48 28.21 -12.95
C LEU A 6 26.03 27.95 -12.60
N VAL A 7 25.12 28.09 -13.55
CA VAL A 7 23.81 27.46 -13.40
C VAL A 7 24.09 25.99 -13.25
N GLU A 8 24.11 25.57 -12.02
CA GLU A 8 24.28 24.18 -11.66
C GLU A 8 23.38 23.34 -12.55
N ALA A 9 23.95 22.30 -13.13
CA ALA A 9 23.16 21.31 -13.78
C ALA A 9 21.99 21.05 -12.84
N PRO A 10 20.77 21.27 -13.28
CA PRO A 10 19.63 21.05 -12.41
C PRO A 10 19.77 19.67 -11.81
N ALA A 11 19.13 19.44 -10.70
CA ALA A 11 19.13 18.19 -9.99
C ALA A 11 18.74 16.99 -10.88
N TRP A 12 18.91 17.10 -12.19
CA TRP A 12 18.79 16.09 -13.20
C TRP A 12 20.06 15.26 -13.36
N ASP A 13 20.90 15.29 -12.35
CA ASP A 13 22.04 14.39 -12.30
C ASP A 13 21.56 12.94 -12.18
N SER A 14 22.50 12.01 -12.28
CA SER A 14 22.17 10.57 -12.25
C SER A 14 21.46 10.16 -10.94
N GLY A 15 21.81 10.81 -9.81
CA GLY A 15 21.18 10.55 -8.53
C GLY A 15 19.69 10.91 -8.51
N TYR A 16 19.36 12.09 -9.02
CA TYR A 16 17.97 12.52 -9.11
C TYR A 16 17.16 11.64 -10.05
N LYS A 17 17.74 11.30 -11.20
CA LYS A 17 17.07 10.39 -12.15
C LYS A 17 16.79 9.03 -11.55
N ILE A 18 17.73 8.48 -10.77
CA ILE A 18 17.54 7.20 -10.10
C ILE A 18 16.37 7.27 -9.11
N THR A 19 16.31 8.32 -8.29
CA THR A 19 15.20 8.48 -7.33
C THR A 19 13.86 8.62 -8.03
N LEU A 20 13.80 9.33 -9.16
CA LEU A 20 12.59 9.44 -9.96
C LEU A 20 12.14 8.09 -10.51
N ILE A 21 13.07 7.30 -11.01
CA ILE A 21 12.79 5.97 -11.55
C ILE A 21 12.27 5.06 -10.44
N ILE A 22 12.94 5.04 -9.29
CA ILE A 22 12.52 4.22 -8.14
C ILE A 22 11.13 4.64 -7.68
N ALA A 23 10.88 5.95 -7.55
CA ALA A 23 9.58 6.47 -7.14
C ALA A 23 8.48 6.09 -8.14
N ALA A 24 8.77 6.17 -9.44
CA ALA A 24 7.83 5.78 -10.48
C ALA A 24 7.50 4.28 -10.42
N VAL A 25 8.50 3.45 -10.16
CA VAL A 25 8.31 2.00 -10.01
C VAL A 25 7.46 1.71 -8.77
N VAL A 26 7.77 2.34 -7.64
CA VAL A 26 6.99 2.18 -6.39
C VAL A 26 5.54 2.59 -6.62
N MET A 27 5.33 3.73 -7.25
CA MET A 27 3.98 4.24 -7.53
C MET A 27 3.21 3.32 -8.48
N GLY A 28 3.87 2.80 -9.51
CA GLY A 28 3.29 1.86 -10.46
C GLY A 28 2.88 0.56 -9.78
N ILE A 29 3.76 -0.02 -8.98
CA ILE A 29 3.47 -1.25 -8.22
C ILE A 29 2.32 -1.00 -7.24
N ALA A 30 2.33 0.13 -6.55
CA ALA A 30 1.28 0.46 -5.59
C ALA A 30 -0.07 0.61 -6.28
N PHE A 31 -0.13 1.33 -7.39
CA PHE A 31 -1.36 1.53 -8.15
C PHE A 31 -1.89 0.21 -8.70
N ILE A 32 -1.05 -0.58 -9.35
CA ILE A 32 -1.44 -1.86 -9.93
C ILE A 32 -1.89 -2.82 -8.83
N GLY A 33 -1.14 -2.89 -7.73
CA GLY A 33 -1.47 -3.77 -6.62
C GLY A 33 -2.80 -3.43 -5.97
N GLU A 34 -3.07 -2.14 -5.75
CA GLU A 34 -4.34 -1.68 -5.20
C GLU A 34 -5.51 -2.02 -6.12
N GLN A 35 -5.36 -1.74 -7.41
CA GLN A 35 -6.38 -2.06 -8.41
C GLN A 35 -6.66 -3.57 -8.47
N LEU A 36 -5.60 -4.37 -8.45
CA LEU A 36 -5.73 -5.84 -8.45
C LEU A 36 -6.46 -6.32 -7.19
N ALA A 37 -6.08 -5.81 -6.03
CA ALA A 37 -6.71 -6.20 -4.77
C ALA A 37 -8.21 -5.87 -4.78
N ASP A 38 -8.55 -4.65 -5.18
CA ASP A 38 -9.95 -4.22 -5.25
C ASP A 38 -10.73 -5.04 -6.28
N GLN A 39 -10.14 -5.35 -7.43
CA GLN A 39 -10.78 -6.12 -8.48
C GLN A 39 -11.00 -7.58 -8.05
N GLN A 40 -10.02 -8.18 -7.38
CA GLN A 40 -10.16 -9.53 -6.86
C GLN A 40 -11.30 -9.62 -5.85
N LEU A 41 -11.39 -8.65 -4.96
CA LEU A 41 -12.48 -8.60 -3.97
C LEU A 41 -13.83 -8.39 -4.64
N TYR A 42 -13.90 -7.47 -5.58
CA TYR A 42 -15.15 -7.18 -6.30
C TYR A 42 -15.67 -8.41 -7.02
N ARG A 43 -14.81 -9.11 -7.76
CA ARG A 43 -15.19 -10.34 -8.47
C ARG A 43 -15.65 -11.43 -7.52
N PHE A 44 -15.00 -11.57 -6.38
CA PHE A 44 -15.40 -12.53 -5.36
C PHE A 44 -16.82 -12.24 -4.86
N LYS A 45 -17.12 -10.98 -4.59
CA LYS A 45 -18.42 -10.57 -4.05
C LYS A 45 -19.56 -10.67 -5.07
N LEU A 46 -19.26 -10.73 -6.36
CA LEU A 46 -20.28 -10.89 -7.40
C LEU A 46 -20.93 -12.27 -7.37
N ASN A 47 -20.27 -13.29 -6.83
CA ASN A 47 -20.82 -14.63 -6.78
C ASN A 47 -21.71 -14.78 -5.54
N PRO A 48 -23.03 -15.03 -5.71
CA PRO A 48 -23.93 -15.17 -4.56
C PRO A 48 -23.56 -16.34 -3.62
N GLU A 49 -22.88 -17.36 -4.14
CA GLU A 49 -22.41 -18.49 -3.33
C GLU A 49 -21.34 -18.09 -2.32
N HIS A 50 -20.70 -16.93 -2.52
CA HIS A 50 -19.67 -16.42 -1.61
C HIS A 50 -20.23 -15.60 -0.46
N GLN A 51 -21.55 -15.43 -0.37
CA GLN A 51 -22.17 -14.67 0.71
C GLN A 51 -21.81 -15.27 2.07
N GLY A 52 -21.35 -14.43 2.99
CA GLY A 52 -20.89 -14.87 4.30
C GLY A 52 -19.49 -15.48 4.31
N LYS A 53 -18.84 -15.60 3.16
CA LYS A 53 -17.49 -16.14 3.04
C LYS A 53 -16.46 -15.02 2.87
N THR A 54 -15.22 -15.33 3.22
CA THR A 54 -14.12 -14.38 3.14
C THR A 54 -13.27 -14.62 1.89
N MET A 55 -12.93 -13.55 1.18
CA MET A 55 -11.95 -13.63 0.10
C MET A 55 -10.59 -13.90 0.70
N ASP A 56 -10.01 -15.07 0.43
CA ASP A 56 -8.73 -15.50 0.98
C ASP A 56 -7.76 -16.02 -0.08
N GLN A 57 -8.01 -15.65 -1.34
CA GLN A 57 -7.19 -16.04 -2.49
C GLN A 57 -6.48 -14.84 -3.09
N GLY A 58 -5.54 -15.11 -4.01
CA GLY A 58 -4.78 -14.04 -4.66
C GLY A 58 -4.02 -13.20 -3.65
N LEU A 59 -4.08 -11.89 -3.77
CA LEU A 59 -3.42 -10.97 -2.85
C LEU A 59 -3.97 -11.09 -1.41
N TRP A 60 -5.24 -11.44 -1.27
CA TRP A 60 -5.92 -11.59 0.02
C TRP A 60 -5.47 -12.84 0.79
N ARG A 61 -4.73 -13.71 0.15
CA ARG A 61 -4.09 -14.84 0.82
C ARG A 61 -2.93 -14.39 1.70
N TYR A 62 -2.24 -13.31 1.31
CA TYR A 62 -1.02 -12.86 1.96
C TYR A 62 -1.25 -11.70 2.93
N SER A 63 -2.31 -10.94 2.73
CA SER A 63 -2.69 -9.83 3.60
C SER A 63 -4.21 -9.75 3.68
N ARG A 64 -4.72 -9.37 4.86
CA ARG A 64 -6.15 -9.13 5.02
C ARG A 64 -6.58 -7.77 4.48
N HIS A 65 -5.62 -6.88 4.27
CA HIS A 65 -5.86 -5.55 3.73
C HIS A 65 -4.82 -5.18 2.68
N PRO A 66 -4.75 -5.97 1.58
CA PRO A 66 -3.73 -5.72 0.57
C PRO A 66 -3.95 -4.39 -0.16
N ASN A 67 -5.19 -3.95 -0.32
CA ASN A 67 -5.52 -2.66 -0.89
C ASN A 67 -4.96 -1.51 -0.04
N TYR A 68 -5.10 -1.59 1.28
CA TYR A 68 -4.53 -0.59 2.18
C TYR A 68 -3.00 -0.65 2.20
N PHE A 69 -2.43 -1.84 2.09
CA PHE A 69 -0.98 -1.99 2.00
C PHE A 69 -0.42 -1.24 0.78
N PHE A 70 -1.05 -1.41 -0.38
CA PHE A 70 -0.61 -0.73 -1.60
C PHE A 70 -0.90 0.77 -1.55
N GLU A 71 -1.97 1.20 -0.91
CA GLU A 71 -2.22 2.61 -0.65
C GLU A 71 -1.10 3.21 0.20
N TRP A 72 -0.69 2.52 1.25
CA TRP A 72 0.43 2.94 2.10
C TRP A 72 1.74 2.97 1.31
N LEU A 73 1.99 1.95 0.50
CA LEU A 73 3.20 1.85 -0.34
C LEU A 73 3.33 3.05 -1.27
N HIS A 74 2.24 3.51 -1.84
CA HIS A 74 2.20 4.68 -2.72
C HIS A 74 2.83 5.92 -2.05
N TRP A 75 2.61 6.10 -0.76
CA TRP A 75 3.11 7.28 -0.05
C TRP A 75 4.63 7.31 0.10
N PHE A 76 5.31 6.19 -0.12
CA PHE A 76 6.78 6.16 -0.13
C PHE A 76 7.38 6.82 -1.36
N ALA A 77 6.62 6.97 -2.43
CA ALA A 77 7.12 7.58 -3.66
C ALA A 77 7.56 9.03 -3.44
N TYR A 78 6.86 9.78 -2.61
CA TYR A 78 7.13 11.20 -2.37
C TYR A 78 8.44 11.44 -1.61
N PRO A 79 8.70 10.78 -0.47
CA PRO A 79 9.97 10.95 0.20
C PRO A 79 11.16 10.40 -0.62
N ILE A 80 10.95 9.40 -1.45
CA ILE A 80 11.99 8.89 -2.35
C ILE A 80 12.39 9.99 -3.33
N ILE A 81 11.43 10.68 -3.93
CA ILE A 81 11.70 11.82 -4.80
C ILE A 81 12.45 12.92 -4.03
N GLY A 82 12.00 13.19 -2.82
CA GLY A 82 12.59 14.24 -1.98
C GLY A 82 14.01 13.97 -1.51
N LEU A 83 14.48 12.72 -1.55
CA LEU A 83 15.84 12.39 -1.11
C LEU A 83 16.90 13.16 -1.90
N ALA A 84 16.73 13.27 -3.21
CA ALA A 84 17.69 13.98 -4.05
C ALA A 84 17.72 15.49 -3.79
N ALA A 85 16.63 16.05 -3.27
CA ALA A 85 16.50 17.46 -2.92
C ALA A 85 16.76 17.73 -1.43
N GLY A 86 17.14 16.71 -0.65
CA GLY A 86 17.37 16.85 0.79
C GLY A 86 16.11 17.07 1.61
N GLN A 87 14.95 16.72 1.09
CA GLN A 87 13.66 16.92 1.74
C GLN A 87 13.29 15.72 2.60
N TYR A 88 13.91 15.61 3.77
CA TYR A 88 13.74 14.43 4.62
C TYR A 88 12.45 14.43 5.43
N LEU A 89 11.79 15.58 5.59
CA LEU A 89 10.51 15.67 6.31
C LEU A 89 9.38 14.93 5.62
N LEU A 90 9.50 14.68 4.31
CA LEU A 90 8.48 13.96 3.56
C LEU A 90 8.28 12.52 4.06
N TRP A 91 9.25 11.97 4.78
CA TRP A 91 9.14 10.65 5.37
C TRP A 91 8.07 10.56 6.47
N ILE A 92 7.60 11.71 6.96
CA ILE A 92 6.49 11.73 7.91
C ILE A 92 5.18 11.22 7.30
N TYR A 93 4.97 11.42 6.00
CA TYR A 93 3.72 11.04 5.33
C TYR A 93 3.45 9.53 5.36
N PRO A 94 4.40 8.64 4.98
CA PRO A 94 4.18 7.22 5.13
C PRO A 94 3.89 6.79 6.57
N VAL A 95 4.56 7.41 7.53
CA VAL A 95 4.35 7.11 8.96
C VAL A 95 2.94 7.52 9.38
N LEU A 96 2.51 8.74 9.03
CA LEU A 96 1.17 9.22 9.35
C LEU A 96 0.10 8.36 8.67
N MET A 97 0.29 8.01 7.40
CA MET A 97 -0.66 7.18 6.68
C MET A 97 -0.78 5.80 7.32
N TRP A 98 0.35 5.21 7.73
CA TRP A 98 0.35 3.93 8.43
C TRP A 98 -0.43 4.01 9.73
N LEU A 99 -0.20 5.07 10.53
CA LEU A 99 -0.92 5.26 11.80
C LEU A 99 -2.42 5.38 11.57
N PHE A 100 -2.84 6.15 10.57
CA PHE A 100 -4.26 6.31 10.27
C PHE A 100 -4.89 5.00 9.80
N LEU A 101 -4.27 4.32 8.85
CA LEU A 101 -4.82 3.07 8.30
C LEU A 101 -4.86 1.96 9.35
N TYR A 102 -3.81 1.86 10.15
CA TYR A 102 -3.64 0.76 11.09
C TYR A 102 -4.46 0.93 12.37
N TYR A 103 -4.55 2.16 12.89
CA TYR A 103 -5.13 2.40 14.22
C TYR A 103 -6.42 3.20 14.22
N VAL A 104 -6.66 4.06 13.25
CA VAL A 104 -7.74 5.05 13.35
C VAL A 104 -8.91 4.75 12.42
N THR A 105 -8.67 4.58 11.11
CA THR A 105 -9.74 4.53 10.11
C THR A 105 -9.90 3.19 9.44
N GLY A 106 -9.01 2.85 8.52
CA GLY A 106 -9.19 1.77 7.56
C GLY A 106 -9.35 0.39 8.17
N ILE A 107 -8.28 -0.11 8.79
CA ILE A 107 -8.22 -1.49 9.26
C ILE A 107 -9.17 -1.78 10.42
N PRO A 108 -9.19 -0.97 11.52
CA PRO A 108 -10.09 -1.27 12.63
C PRO A 108 -11.55 -1.32 12.20
N PHE A 109 -11.98 -0.38 11.38
CA PHE A 109 -13.36 -0.34 10.89
C PHE A 109 -13.66 -1.54 9.99
N SER A 110 -12.79 -1.85 9.04
CA SER A 110 -12.98 -2.98 8.13
C SER A 110 -13.01 -4.33 8.84
N GLU A 111 -12.11 -4.53 9.81
CA GLU A 111 -12.08 -5.76 10.62
C GLU A 111 -13.35 -5.94 11.41
N LYS A 112 -13.82 -4.87 12.04
CA LYS A 112 -15.05 -4.90 12.84
C LYS A 112 -16.26 -5.23 11.98
N GLN A 113 -16.39 -4.63 10.81
CA GLN A 113 -17.47 -4.92 9.88
C GLN A 113 -17.40 -6.34 9.34
N ALA A 114 -16.21 -6.83 9.06
CA ALA A 114 -16.00 -8.18 8.57
C ALA A 114 -16.42 -9.24 9.61
N ILE A 115 -16.04 -9.04 10.86
CA ILE A 115 -16.43 -9.93 11.96
C ILE A 115 -17.95 -9.93 12.10
N LYS A 116 -18.56 -8.74 12.04
CA LYS A 116 -20.01 -8.61 12.16
C LYS A 116 -20.76 -9.33 11.05
N SER A 117 -20.27 -9.26 9.82
CA SER A 117 -20.97 -9.84 8.66
C SER A 117 -20.64 -11.30 8.40
N ARG A 118 -19.43 -11.78 8.77
CA ARG A 118 -18.97 -13.12 8.44
C ARG A 118 -18.63 -14.00 9.64
N GLY A 119 -18.57 -13.42 10.84
CA GLY A 119 -18.38 -14.15 12.08
C GLY A 119 -17.15 -15.04 12.11
N GLN A 120 -17.35 -16.33 12.41
CA GLN A 120 -16.26 -17.29 12.56
C GLN A 120 -15.43 -17.46 11.28
N ASN A 121 -16.05 -17.32 10.12
CA ASN A 121 -15.34 -17.41 8.84
C ASN A 121 -14.22 -16.38 8.78
N TYR A 122 -14.49 -15.14 9.20
CA TYR A 122 -13.48 -14.09 9.22
C TYR A 122 -12.48 -14.25 10.35
N LEU A 123 -12.92 -14.72 11.52
CA LEU A 123 -12.03 -14.97 12.65
C LEU A 123 -10.98 -16.04 12.30
N ASP A 124 -11.35 -17.07 11.58
CA ASP A 124 -10.40 -18.07 11.10
C ASP A 124 -9.40 -17.46 10.13
N TYR A 125 -9.85 -16.59 9.26
CA TYR A 125 -9.00 -15.86 8.33
C TYR A 125 -8.00 -14.97 9.09
N GLN A 126 -8.44 -14.29 10.15
CA GLN A 126 -7.56 -13.46 10.96
C GLN A 126 -6.41 -14.26 11.57
N GLN A 127 -6.64 -15.51 11.93
CA GLN A 127 -5.61 -16.35 12.54
C GLN A 127 -4.55 -16.80 11.55
N LYS A 128 -4.92 -16.94 10.29
CA LYS A 128 -4.00 -17.46 9.25
C LYS A 128 -3.24 -16.39 8.53
N THR A 129 -3.85 -15.24 8.32
CA THR A 129 -3.38 -14.25 7.36
C THR A 129 -2.91 -12.98 8.06
N SER A 130 -1.79 -12.44 7.61
CA SER A 130 -1.25 -11.19 8.10
C SER A 130 -2.26 -10.05 7.93
N MET A 131 -2.31 -9.16 8.91
CA MET A 131 -3.26 -8.07 8.89
C MET A 131 -2.95 -7.04 7.80
N PHE A 132 -1.68 -6.71 7.60
CA PHE A 132 -1.30 -5.58 6.75
C PHE A 132 -0.19 -5.95 5.78
N ILE A 133 1.02 -6.20 6.27
CA ILE A 133 2.17 -6.50 5.42
C ILE A 133 2.02 -7.92 4.86
N PRO A 134 2.09 -8.09 3.52
CA PRO A 134 1.94 -9.42 2.93
C PRO A 134 2.97 -10.41 3.47
N ARG A 135 2.48 -11.55 3.90
CA ARG A 135 3.30 -12.65 4.42
C ARG A 135 2.68 -13.98 4.04
N LYS A 136 3.52 -15.02 4.04
CA LYS A 136 3.04 -16.38 3.85
C LYS A 136 2.02 -16.73 4.95
N PRO A 137 0.85 -17.29 4.60
CA PRO A 137 -0.15 -17.65 5.60
C PRO A 137 0.38 -18.70 6.58
N LYS A 138 -0.12 -18.63 7.79
CA LYS A 138 0.12 -19.67 8.78
C LYS A 138 -0.70 -20.90 8.46
N LYS A 139 -0.18 -22.05 8.78
CA LYS A 139 -0.91 -23.32 8.58
C LYS A 139 -2.02 -23.49 9.60
#